data_a63466f6c4bcd1c3e154da85bd846afd
#
_entry.id   a63466f6c4bcd1c3e154da85bd846afd
#
_cell.length_a   1.000
_cell.length_b   1.000
_cell.length_c   1.000
_cell.angle_alpha   90.00
_cell.angle_beta   90.00
_cell.angle_gamma   90.00
#
_symmetry.space_group_name_H-M   'P 1'
#
loop_
_entity.id
_entity.type
_entity.pdbx_description
1 polymer ?
#
loop_
_entity_poly.entity_id
_entity_poly.type
_entity_poly.pdbx_seq_one_letter_code
_entity_poly.pdbx_strand_id
1 'polypeptide(L)'
;MISPERELDSEREVSFERSPEDDAGPEDDMGSESNMDQEDGTNPESKLSAKDKRKRIRQELCWKHDYNDFMMGLLMKLFPLEELKRYLEASDTERPLNIRTNTLKTRRKDLAQELIGLGINVDPVDWSKEGLIVYDSPVPIGATASYLGGHYILQGAGSLLPVMALAPQPEERILDLSAAPGGKTTHIAQLMKNTGVIFANDISKERCRAISANCHRLGVINTVICHKDGRAFHKLMTGFNRVLLDAPCTGTGVAIKDPSVKATKTLKDVQRCSHLQKELILSAIDCVENGGIVVYSTCSILLEENECVIDYALKRRHVKIIETGLEFGRPGFKKFEAHRFHPKMELTRRFYPHAHNTDGFFVAKLKKLSSKKKT
;
A
#
# COMPACT_ATOMS: atom_id res chain seq x y z
N MET A 1 -11.21 34.56 -35.51
CA MET A 1 -11.66 34.07 -36.84
C MET A 1 -11.65 32.55 -36.80
N ILE A 2 -12.86 32.02 -36.92
CA ILE A 2 -13.25 30.70 -37.47
C ILE A 2 -13.05 29.47 -36.62
N SER A 3 -14.10 29.07 -35.86
CA SER A 3 -14.60 27.71 -35.77
C SER A 3 -15.22 27.25 -37.09
N PRO A 4 -15.51 25.98 -37.38
CA PRO A 4 -16.66 25.27 -36.84
C PRO A 4 -16.44 23.75 -36.61
N GLU A 5 -17.11 23.09 -35.64
CA GLU A 5 -18.39 22.37 -35.66
C GLU A 5 -18.62 21.36 -36.80
N ARG A 6 -18.92 20.11 -36.36
CA ARG A 6 -20.03 19.21 -36.81
C ARG A 6 -19.93 17.92 -36.01
N GLU A 7 -20.94 17.64 -35.18
CA GLU A 7 -22.24 16.96 -35.39
C GLU A 7 -22.07 15.45 -35.73
N LEU A 8 -22.52 14.60 -34.79
CA LEU A 8 -23.82 13.97 -34.53
C LEU A 8 -24.10 12.68 -35.30
N ASP A 9 -24.57 11.74 -34.56
CA ASP A 9 -25.54 10.66 -34.78
C ASP A 9 -24.91 9.25 -34.71
N SER A 10 -25.45 8.26 -34.00
CA SER A 10 -26.87 7.88 -33.81
C SER A 10 -27.03 6.81 -32.75
N GLU A 11 -28.07 6.94 -31.99
CA GLU A 11 -28.67 5.93 -31.13
C GLU A 11 -29.10 4.68 -31.93
N ARG A 12 -29.00 3.50 -31.33
CA ARG A 12 -29.84 2.36 -31.64
C ARG A 12 -30.31 1.70 -30.35
N GLU A 13 -31.54 2.05 -30.01
CA GLU A 13 -32.38 1.22 -29.14
C GLU A 13 -32.68 -0.12 -29.84
N VAL A 14 -32.60 -1.20 -29.09
CA VAL A 14 -33.20 -2.47 -29.46
C VAL A 14 -34.24 -2.84 -28.41
N SER A 15 -35.45 -2.61 -28.80
CA SER A 15 -36.68 -3.07 -28.13
C SER A 15 -36.80 -4.60 -28.16
N PHE A 16 -37.12 -5.19 -27.03
CA PHE A 16 -37.55 -6.60 -26.96
C PHE A 16 -39.08 -6.65 -26.81
N GLU A 17 -39.72 -7.12 -27.86
CA GLU A 17 -41.15 -7.41 -27.92
C GLU A 17 -41.52 -8.66 -27.07
N ARG A 18 -42.62 -8.54 -26.34
CA ARG A 18 -43.38 -9.66 -25.75
C ARG A 18 -44.37 -10.18 -26.76
N SER A 19 -44.56 -11.48 -26.81
CA SER A 19 -45.76 -12.13 -27.42
C SER A 19 -46.31 -13.18 -26.46
N PRO A 20 -47.63 -13.47 -26.56
CA PRO A 20 -48.41 -13.84 -25.41
C PRO A 20 -48.92 -15.29 -25.39
N GLU A 21 -49.41 -15.64 -24.22
CA GLU A 21 -50.53 -16.54 -23.85
C GLU A 21 -50.80 -17.80 -24.67
N ASP A 22 -50.88 -18.92 -23.94
CA ASP A 22 -52.01 -19.85 -24.13
C ASP A 22 -52.40 -20.49 -22.79
N ASP A 23 -53.69 -20.39 -22.56
CA ASP A 23 -54.49 -20.74 -21.39
C ASP A 23 -55.05 -22.15 -21.53
N ALA A 24 -55.00 -22.99 -20.53
CA ALA A 24 -55.92 -24.12 -20.34
C ALA A 24 -55.77 -24.72 -18.92
N GLY A 25 -56.68 -24.45 -18.07
CA GLY A 25 -57.02 -25.30 -16.93
C GLY A 25 -58.28 -26.09 -17.21
N PRO A 26 -58.93 -26.67 -16.20
CA PRO A 26 -58.45 -27.56 -15.13
C PRO A 26 -59.15 -28.91 -15.19
N GLU A 27 -58.71 -29.91 -14.44
CA GLU A 27 -59.62 -31.01 -13.97
C GLU A 27 -59.12 -31.55 -12.61
N ASP A 28 -60.10 -31.64 -11.71
CA ASP A 28 -59.99 -32.17 -10.35
C ASP A 28 -59.77 -33.69 -10.36
N ASP A 29 -58.99 -34.23 -9.46
CA ASP A 29 -59.25 -35.52 -8.84
C ASP A 29 -58.72 -35.56 -7.39
N MET A 30 -59.62 -35.88 -6.49
CA MET A 30 -59.42 -36.11 -5.08
C MET A 30 -58.92 -37.54 -4.83
N GLY A 31 -57.73 -37.61 -4.18
CA GLY A 31 -57.23 -38.88 -3.66
C GLY A 31 -56.43 -38.63 -2.36
N SER A 32 -57.14 -38.82 -1.25
CA SER A 32 -56.56 -38.82 0.10
C SER A 32 -55.66 -40.03 0.32
N GLU A 33 -54.39 -39.82 0.63
CA GLU A 33 -53.64 -40.75 1.48
C GLU A 33 -52.60 -39.98 2.32
N SER A 34 -52.79 -40.07 3.64
CA SER A 34 -51.93 -39.58 4.68
C SER A 34 -50.65 -40.40 4.74
N ASN A 35 -49.53 -39.83 4.31
CA ASN A 35 -48.20 -40.28 4.72
C ASN A 35 -47.54 -39.17 5.56
N MET A 36 -47.41 -39.47 6.85
CA MET A 36 -46.53 -38.75 7.75
C MET A 36 -45.10 -38.95 7.27
N ASP A 37 -44.61 -38.07 6.46
CA ASP A 37 -43.17 -37.94 6.20
C ASP A 37 -42.53 -37.28 7.41
N GLN A 38 -41.73 -38.07 8.11
CA GLN A 38 -40.78 -37.59 9.12
C GLN A 38 -39.89 -36.59 8.42
N GLU A 39 -39.99 -35.31 8.79
CA GLU A 39 -39.00 -34.30 8.46
C GLU A 39 -37.65 -34.76 9.04
N ASP A 40 -36.83 -35.33 8.17
CA ASP A 40 -35.43 -35.59 8.46
C ASP A 40 -34.73 -34.24 8.59
N GLY A 41 -34.50 -33.82 9.84
CA GLY A 41 -33.91 -32.55 10.23
C GLY A 41 -32.44 -32.43 9.85
N THR A 42 -32.08 -32.83 8.64
CA THR A 42 -30.74 -32.61 8.09
C THR A 42 -30.60 -31.17 7.63
N ASN A 43 -29.86 -30.42 8.39
CA ASN A 43 -29.43 -29.04 8.08
C ASN A 43 -28.96 -28.98 6.61
N PRO A 44 -29.60 -28.17 5.73
CA PRO A 44 -29.23 -28.10 4.32
C PRO A 44 -27.75 -27.75 4.06
N GLU A 45 -27.06 -27.23 5.06
CA GLU A 45 -25.60 -26.93 4.99
C GLU A 45 -24.73 -28.20 5.01
N SER A 46 -25.22 -29.34 5.50
CA SER A 46 -24.47 -30.61 5.53
C SER A 46 -24.26 -31.23 4.15
N LYS A 47 -25.10 -30.88 3.16
CA LYS A 47 -25.08 -31.46 1.81
C LYS A 47 -24.23 -30.67 0.80
N LEU A 48 -23.70 -29.48 1.16
CA LEU A 48 -22.88 -28.65 0.27
C LEU A 48 -21.45 -29.20 0.14
N SER A 49 -20.94 -29.24 -1.10
CA SER A 49 -19.53 -29.57 -1.32
C SER A 49 -18.59 -28.55 -0.66
N ALA A 50 -17.35 -28.93 -0.33
CA ALA A 50 -16.36 -28.02 0.23
C ALA A 50 -16.12 -26.80 -0.69
N LYS A 51 -16.26 -26.97 -2.00
CA LYS A 51 -16.12 -25.91 -3.00
C LYS A 51 -17.30 -24.92 -2.92
N ASP A 52 -18.51 -25.42 -2.74
CA ASP A 52 -19.73 -24.58 -2.64
C ASP A 52 -19.75 -23.81 -1.31
N LYS A 53 -19.38 -24.47 -0.22
CA LYS A 53 -19.20 -23.80 1.09
C LYS A 53 -18.19 -22.65 0.98
N ARG A 54 -17.04 -22.86 0.34
CA ARG A 54 -16.02 -21.83 0.15
C ARG A 54 -16.53 -20.69 -0.75
N LYS A 55 -17.31 -20.98 -1.79
CA LYS A 55 -17.92 -19.99 -2.66
C LYS A 55 -18.93 -19.13 -1.90
N ARG A 56 -19.80 -19.75 -1.08
CA ARG A 56 -20.79 -19.05 -0.25
C ARG A 56 -20.10 -18.10 0.75
N ILE A 57 -19.10 -18.59 1.48
CA ILE A 57 -18.31 -17.76 2.42
C ILE A 57 -17.68 -16.58 1.68
N ARG A 58 -17.12 -16.80 0.49
CA ARG A 58 -16.54 -15.73 -0.32
C ARG A 58 -17.56 -14.66 -0.67
N GLN A 59 -18.75 -15.03 -1.13
CA GLN A 59 -19.82 -14.11 -1.46
C GLN A 59 -20.30 -13.31 -0.24
N GLU A 60 -20.47 -13.98 0.90
CA GLU A 60 -20.81 -13.35 2.16
C GLU A 60 -19.79 -12.30 2.59
N LEU A 61 -18.50 -12.65 2.56
CA LEU A 61 -17.43 -11.74 2.91
C LEU A 61 -17.30 -10.57 1.92
N CYS A 62 -17.53 -10.81 0.62
CA CYS A 62 -17.59 -9.75 -0.38
C CYS A 62 -18.67 -8.71 -0.03
N TRP A 63 -19.87 -9.19 0.28
CA TRP A 63 -21.01 -8.34 0.61
C TRP A 63 -20.80 -7.58 1.93
N LYS A 64 -20.30 -8.27 2.96
CA LYS A 64 -20.12 -7.70 4.30
C LYS A 64 -19.05 -6.61 4.35
N HIS A 65 -18.00 -6.71 3.55
CA HIS A 65 -16.80 -5.85 3.61
C HIS A 65 -16.55 -5.04 2.34
N ASP A 66 -17.52 -4.99 1.40
CA ASP A 66 -17.49 -4.23 0.15
C ASP A 66 -16.34 -4.58 -0.81
N TYR A 67 -15.85 -5.82 -0.76
CA TYR A 67 -14.82 -6.29 -1.68
C TYR A 67 -15.41 -6.89 -2.94
N ASN A 68 -14.80 -6.62 -4.10
CA ASN A 68 -15.12 -7.37 -5.31
C ASN A 68 -14.61 -8.82 -5.22
N ASP A 69 -15.19 -9.69 -6.06
CA ASP A 69 -14.88 -11.12 -6.05
C ASP A 69 -13.39 -11.42 -6.31
N PHE A 70 -12.74 -10.68 -7.23
CA PHE A 70 -11.32 -10.85 -7.53
C PHE A 70 -10.45 -10.58 -6.29
N MET A 71 -10.64 -9.44 -5.62
CA MET A 71 -9.85 -9.06 -4.44
C MET A 71 -10.07 -10.01 -3.28
N MET A 72 -11.33 -10.38 -3.00
CA MET A 72 -11.64 -11.36 -1.95
C MET A 72 -10.98 -12.72 -2.26
N GLY A 73 -10.96 -13.13 -3.52
CA GLY A 73 -10.25 -14.34 -3.95
C GLY A 73 -8.76 -14.33 -3.64
N LEU A 74 -8.08 -13.19 -3.80
CA LEU A 74 -6.67 -13.02 -3.43
C LEU A 74 -6.47 -13.05 -1.91
N LEU A 75 -7.33 -12.38 -1.16
CA LEU A 75 -7.27 -12.37 0.31
C LEU A 75 -7.49 -13.77 0.90
N MET A 76 -8.44 -14.54 0.37
CA MET A 76 -8.69 -15.94 0.77
C MET A 76 -7.55 -16.91 0.43
N LYS A 77 -6.64 -16.51 -0.46
CA LYS A 77 -5.40 -17.27 -0.70
C LYS A 77 -4.30 -16.86 0.28
N LEU A 78 -4.25 -15.55 0.62
CA LEU A 78 -3.21 -14.99 1.46
C LEU A 78 -3.36 -15.39 2.94
N PHE A 79 -4.60 -15.51 3.42
CA PHE A 79 -4.91 -15.78 4.81
C PHE A 79 -5.78 -17.04 5.00
N PRO A 80 -5.55 -17.82 6.05
CA PRO A 80 -6.53 -18.76 6.57
C PRO A 80 -7.82 -18.03 6.94
N LEU A 81 -8.99 -18.71 6.89
CA LEU A 81 -10.29 -18.07 7.04
C LEU A 81 -10.45 -17.25 8.33
N GLU A 82 -10.02 -17.79 9.46
CA GLU A 82 -10.12 -17.09 10.75
C GLU A 82 -9.20 -15.86 10.84
N GLU A 83 -8.06 -15.92 10.21
CA GLU A 83 -7.16 -14.77 10.11
C GLU A 83 -7.71 -13.75 9.13
N LEU A 84 -8.31 -14.19 8.02
CA LEU A 84 -8.97 -13.33 7.04
C LEU A 84 -10.07 -12.49 7.68
N LYS A 85 -10.94 -13.09 8.49
CA LYS A 85 -12.00 -12.37 9.22
C LYS A 85 -11.42 -11.26 10.07
N ARG A 86 -10.39 -11.56 10.89
CA ARG A 86 -9.69 -10.55 11.70
C ARG A 86 -9.03 -9.45 10.86
N TYR A 87 -8.46 -9.84 9.71
CA TYR A 87 -7.87 -8.87 8.78
C TYR A 87 -8.94 -7.92 8.21
N LEU A 88 -10.09 -8.44 7.79
CA LEU A 88 -11.18 -7.66 7.22
C LEU A 88 -11.77 -6.70 8.27
N GLU A 89 -12.06 -7.19 9.48
CA GLU A 89 -12.55 -6.35 10.60
C GLU A 89 -11.58 -5.23 10.95
N ALA A 90 -10.28 -5.54 11.07
CA ALA A 90 -9.26 -4.53 11.32
C ALA A 90 -9.05 -3.56 10.14
N SER A 91 -9.37 -3.97 8.92
CA SER A 91 -9.30 -3.14 7.72
C SER A 91 -10.51 -2.23 7.56
N ASP A 92 -11.62 -2.50 8.23
CA ASP A 92 -12.83 -1.66 8.25
C ASP A 92 -12.84 -0.70 9.45
N THR A 93 -12.00 -0.95 10.45
CA THR A 93 -11.91 -0.12 11.66
C THR A 93 -11.03 1.10 11.39
N GLU A 94 -11.61 2.29 11.56
CA GLU A 94 -10.83 3.53 11.51
C GLU A 94 -9.73 3.52 12.57
N ARG A 95 -8.54 3.94 12.16
CA ARG A 95 -7.40 4.06 13.05
C ARG A 95 -7.13 5.51 13.39
N PRO A 96 -6.63 5.76 14.61
CA PRO A 96 -6.19 7.09 15.02
C PRO A 96 -5.21 7.67 13.98
N LEU A 97 -5.25 8.98 13.85
CA LEU A 97 -4.37 9.70 12.97
C LEU A 97 -2.93 9.60 13.47
N ASN A 98 -1.98 9.48 12.56
CA ASN A 98 -0.57 9.51 12.92
C ASN A 98 0.09 10.79 12.39
N ILE A 99 0.95 11.37 13.21
CA ILE A 99 1.80 12.48 12.83
C ILE A 99 3.27 12.13 13.10
N ARG A 100 4.16 12.67 12.28
CA ARG A 100 5.60 12.61 12.50
C ARG A 100 6.10 13.96 12.95
N THR A 101 6.73 14.01 14.12
CA THR A 101 7.44 15.19 14.63
C THR A 101 8.58 15.55 13.69
N ASN A 102 8.74 16.81 13.38
CA ASN A 102 9.88 17.33 12.66
C ASN A 102 11.02 17.69 13.62
N THR A 103 11.97 16.78 13.79
CA THR A 103 13.09 16.96 14.71
C THR A 103 14.11 18.01 14.27
N LEU A 104 13.97 18.59 13.08
CA LEU A 104 14.72 19.80 12.67
C LEU A 104 14.23 21.05 13.41
N LYS A 105 13.00 21.05 13.91
CA LYS A 105 12.36 22.23 14.52
C LYS A 105 11.96 22.04 15.99
N THR A 106 11.59 20.83 16.40
CA THR A 106 11.11 20.56 17.76
C THR A 106 11.40 19.13 18.20
N ARG A 107 11.31 18.84 19.49
CA ARG A 107 11.43 17.49 20.04
C ARG A 107 10.04 16.87 20.18
N ARG A 108 9.93 15.54 20.03
CA ARG A 108 8.64 14.83 20.16
C ARG A 108 7.93 15.12 21.49
N LYS A 109 8.70 15.19 22.60
CA LYS A 109 8.14 15.48 23.93
C LYS A 109 7.54 16.88 23.99
N ASP A 110 8.24 17.87 23.46
CA ASP A 110 7.82 19.27 23.51
C ASP A 110 6.57 19.47 22.62
N LEU A 111 6.55 18.87 21.44
CA LEU A 111 5.38 18.86 20.56
C LEU A 111 4.18 18.17 21.22
N ALA A 112 4.38 17.00 21.86
CA ALA A 112 3.30 16.32 22.57
C ALA A 112 2.70 17.18 23.66
N GLN A 113 3.52 17.86 24.47
CA GLN A 113 3.05 18.77 25.52
C GLN A 113 2.28 19.98 24.95
N GLU A 114 2.76 20.54 23.82
CA GLU A 114 2.07 21.62 23.12
C GLU A 114 0.68 21.18 22.64
N LEU A 115 0.60 20.01 22.01
CA LEU A 115 -0.67 19.45 21.50
C LEU A 115 -1.64 19.12 22.64
N ILE A 116 -1.16 18.53 23.74
CA ILE A 116 -1.96 18.26 24.96
C ILE A 116 -2.50 19.57 25.53
N GLY A 117 -1.67 20.62 25.56
CA GLY A 117 -2.10 21.96 26.00
C GLY A 117 -3.22 22.57 25.15
N LEU A 118 -3.37 22.13 23.89
CA LEU A 118 -4.47 22.48 23.00
C LEU A 118 -5.70 21.56 23.13
N GLY A 119 -5.68 20.63 24.09
CA GLY A 119 -6.75 19.63 24.28
C GLY A 119 -6.70 18.45 23.29
N ILE A 120 -5.60 18.28 22.59
CA ILE A 120 -5.41 17.18 21.62
C ILE A 120 -4.85 15.97 22.34
N ASN A 121 -5.53 14.84 22.27
CA ASN A 121 -5.09 13.60 22.91
C ASN A 121 -4.07 12.88 22.04
N VAL A 122 -2.81 12.77 22.50
CA VAL A 122 -1.70 12.18 21.76
C VAL A 122 -0.86 11.23 22.60
N ASP A 123 -0.44 10.12 21.97
CA ASP A 123 0.52 9.18 22.56
C ASP A 123 1.71 8.93 21.62
N PRO A 124 2.88 8.59 22.15
CA PRO A 124 4.00 8.14 21.36
C PRO A 124 3.69 6.86 20.58
N VAL A 125 4.23 6.76 19.36
CA VAL A 125 4.35 5.48 18.65
C VAL A 125 5.51 4.71 19.26
N ASP A 126 5.28 3.55 19.86
CA ASP A 126 6.28 2.80 20.66
C ASP A 126 7.57 2.50 19.90
N TRP A 127 7.44 2.09 18.65
CA TRP A 127 8.55 1.69 17.78
C TRP A 127 9.17 2.83 16.96
N SER A 128 8.66 4.06 17.07
CA SER A 128 9.18 5.24 16.37
C SER A 128 9.59 6.33 17.35
N LYS A 129 10.76 6.91 17.14
CA LYS A 129 11.26 8.03 17.95
C LYS A 129 10.55 9.35 17.63
N GLU A 130 10.00 9.49 16.44
CA GLU A 130 9.40 10.72 15.91
C GLU A 130 7.87 10.66 15.82
N GLY A 131 7.28 9.46 15.85
CA GLY A 131 5.85 9.25 15.66
C GLY A 131 5.02 9.58 16.89
N LEU A 132 3.86 10.22 16.66
CA LEU A 132 2.77 10.39 17.63
C LEU A 132 1.46 9.88 17.02
N ILE A 133 0.64 9.26 17.86
CA ILE A 133 -0.74 8.86 17.57
C ILE A 133 -1.64 9.96 18.07
N VAL A 134 -2.62 10.39 17.29
CA VAL A 134 -3.63 11.38 17.68
C VAL A 134 -4.97 10.67 17.74
N TYR A 135 -5.54 10.55 18.93
CA TYR A 135 -6.82 9.85 19.16
C TYR A 135 -8.00 10.77 18.98
N ASP A 136 -7.91 11.99 19.52
CA ASP A 136 -8.96 12.99 19.47
C ASP A 136 -8.39 14.39 19.39
N SER A 137 -9.12 15.29 18.74
CA SER A 137 -8.70 16.68 18.59
C SER A 137 -9.91 17.61 18.43
N PRO A 138 -10.03 18.63 19.29
CA PRO A 138 -11.10 19.62 19.20
C PRO A 138 -10.95 20.55 17.97
N VAL A 139 -9.78 20.54 17.34
CA VAL A 139 -9.47 21.34 16.14
C VAL A 139 -8.87 20.46 15.05
N PRO A 140 -9.06 20.79 13.76
CA PRO A 140 -8.41 20.05 12.68
C PRO A 140 -6.89 20.04 12.84
N ILE A 141 -6.27 18.87 12.92
CA ILE A 141 -4.81 18.69 13.12
C ILE A 141 -3.98 19.42 12.04
N GLY A 142 -4.48 19.50 10.80
CA GLY A 142 -3.83 20.24 9.72
C GLY A 142 -3.96 21.78 9.81
N ALA A 143 -4.67 22.31 10.80
CA ALA A 143 -4.91 23.75 10.95
C ALA A 143 -4.24 24.35 12.21
N THR A 144 -3.54 23.56 13.01
CA THR A 144 -2.82 24.05 14.18
C THR A 144 -1.65 24.95 13.81
N ALA A 145 -1.28 25.89 14.68
CA ALA A 145 -0.10 26.73 14.49
C ALA A 145 1.16 25.91 14.34
N SER A 146 1.31 24.83 15.10
CA SER A 146 2.44 23.89 15.01
C SER A 146 2.52 23.17 13.66
N TYR A 147 1.35 22.81 13.07
CA TYR A 147 1.34 22.24 11.72
C TYR A 147 1.77 23.27 10.68
N LEU A 148 1.23 24.47 10.73
CA LEU A 148 1.58 25.56 9.82
C LEU A 148 3.05 25.97 9.99
N GLY A 149 3.55 25.99 11.23
CA GLY A 149 4.97 26.23 11.57
C GLY A 149 5.90 25.07 11.16
N GLY A 150 5.35 23.94 10.71
CA GLY A 150 6.14 22.79 10.24
C GLY A 150 6.77 21.98 11.37
N HIS A 151 6.20 21.98 12.59
CA HIS A 151 6.67 21.16 13.71
C HIS A 151 6.32 19.67 13.51
N TYR A 152 5.35 19.37 12.66
CA TYR A 152 4.99 18.00 12.29
C TYR A 152 4.37 17.90 10.89
N ILE A 153 4.25 16.67 10.43
CA ILE A 153 3.56 16.30 9.21
C ILE A 153 2.58 15.14 9.48
N LEU A 154 1.42 15.18 8.83
CA LEU A 154 0.47 14.06 8.80
C LEU A 154 1.09 12.92 7.97
N GLN A 155 1.36 11.79 8.61
CA GLN A 155 2.00 10.66 7.94
C GLN A 155 1.58 9.34 8.61
N GLY A 156 0.97 8.44 7.84
CA GLY A 156 0.61 7.11 8.38
C GLY A 156 1.82 6.37 8.91
N ALA A 157 1.63 5.64 10.01
CA ALA A 157 2.69 4.92 10.70
C ALA A 157 3.50 4.00 9.77
N GLY A 158 2.83 3.25 8.89
CA GLY A 158 3.50 2.39 7.90
C GLY A 158 4.50 3.13 7.00
N SER A 159 4.27 4.42 6.72
CA SER A 159 5.17 5.24 5.90
C SER A 159 6.48 5.67 6.60
N LEU A 160 6.61 5.43 7.90
CA LEU A 160 7.88 5.65 8.64
C LEU A 160 8.85 4.48 8.40
N LEU A 161 8.32 3.28 8.25
CA LEU A 161 9.09 2.03 8.19
C LEU A 161 10.15 1.99 7.07
N PRO A 162 9.88 2.43 5.82
CA PRO A 162 10.89 2.41 4.77
C PRO A 162 12.09 3.30 5.05
N VAL A 163 11.86 4.46 5.65
CA VAL A 163 12.95 5.40 5.98
C VAL A 163 13.77 4.90 7.17
N MET A 164 13.11 4.29 8.16
CA MET A 164 13.81 3.60 9.26
C MET A 164 14.67 2.45 8.73
N ALA A 165 14.14 1.64 7.79
CA ALA A 165 14.90 0.57 7.15
C ALA A 165 16.04 1.12 6.28
N LEU A 166 15.85 2.25 5.60
CA LEU A 166 16.89 2.92 4.83
C LEU A 166 18.05 3.36 5.73
N ALA A 167 17.76 3.85 6.94
CA ALA A 167 18.71 4.32 7.93
C ALA A 167 19.70 5.35 7.35
N PRO A 168 19.18 6.48 6.78
CA PRO A 168 20.04 7.49 6.15
C PRO A 168 21.06 8.06 7.14
N GLN A 169 22.28 8.33 6.66
CA GLN A 169 23.36 8.91 7.45
C GLN A 169 23.61 10.35 7.03
N PRO A 170 24.15 11.21 7.92
CA PRO A 170 24.63 12.54 7.55
C PRO A 170 25.61 12.46 6.37
N GLU A 171 25.66 13.54 5.57
CA GLU A 171 26.55 13.73 4.41
C GLU A 171 26.36 12.75 3.25
N GLU A 172 25.41 11.81 3.33
CA GLU A 172 25.11 10.88 2.24
C GLU A 172 24.41 11.58 1.07
N ARG A 173 24.54 10.98 -0.10
CA ARG A 173 23.81 11.30 -1.32
C ARG A 173 22.71 10.27 -1.53
N ILE A 174 21.45 10.69 -1.33
CA ILE A 174 20.30 9.79 -1.31
C ILE A 174 19.33 10.13 -2.46
N LEU A 175 18.74 9.09 -3.06
CA LEU A 175 17.67 9.22 -4.05
C LEU A 175 16.38 8.69 -3.45
N ASP A 176 15.32 9.52 -3.46
CA ASP A 176 13.93 9.11 -3.29
C ASP A 176 13.28 9.08 -4.69
N LEU A 177 13.11 7.87 -5.25
CA LEU A 177 12.84 7.70 -6.69
C LEU A 177 11.37 7.96 -7.06
N SER A 178 10.43 7.87 -6.10
CA SER A 178 9.00 8.13 -6.27
C SER A 178 8.51 8.93 -5.06
N ALA A 179 8.99 10.18 -4.95
CA ALA A 179 9.05 10.92 -3.71
C ALA A 179 7.72 11.55 -3.26
N ALA A 180 6.82 11.85 -4.18
CA ALA A 180 5.63 12.63 -3.86
C ALA A 180 4.64 11.90 -2.92
N PRO A 181 4.08 12.61 -1.93
CA PRO A 181 4.08 14.06 -1.72
C PRO A 181 5.26 14.61 -0.88
N GLY A 182 6.32 13.84 -0.62
CA GLY A 182 7.52 14.30 0.10
C GLY A 182 7.56 13.91 1.58
N GLY A 183 6.62 13.10 2.07
CA GLY A 183 6.63 12.65 3.46
C GLY A 183 7.86 11.84 3.82
N LYS A 184 8.28 10.90 2.94
CA LYS A 184 9.50 10.10 3.15
C LYS A 184 10.77 10.91 2.87
N THR A 185 10.77 11.74 1.84
CA THR A 185 11.86 12.68 1.53
C THR A 185 12.20 13.58 2.72
N THR A 186 11.18 14.21 3.32
CA THR A 186 11.37 15.08 4.48
C THR A 186 11.78 14.32 5.75
N HIS A 187 11.42 13.04 5.86
CA HIS A 187 11.90 12.17 6.93
C HIS A 187 13.38 11.83 6.76
N ILE A 188 13.81 11.55 5.52
CA ILE A 188 15.24 11.34 5.20
C ILE A 188 16.04 12.60 5.57
N ALA A 189 15.60 13.80 5.14
CA ALA A 189 16.25 15.06 5.44
C ALA A 189 16.38 15.32 6.94
N GLN A 190 15.34 14.99 7.71
CA GLN A 190 15.30 15.07 9.15
C GLN A 190 16.37 14.19 9.81
N LEU A 191 16.49 12.92 9.40
CA LEU A 191 17.48 11.98 9.93
C LEU A 191 18.92 12.37 9.52
N MET A 192 19.07 12.93 8.33
CA MET A 192 20.34 13.51 7.85
C MET A 192 20.67 14.87 8.48
N LYS A 193 19.78 15.46 9.28
CA LYS A 193 19.95 16.80 9.89
C LYS A 193 20.22 17.89 8.86
N ASN A 194 19.56 17.83 7.70
CA ASN A 194 19.79 18.74 6.57
C ASN A 194 21.23 18.74 6.01
N THR A 195 22.02 17.69 6.26
CA THR A 195 23.35 17.52 5.65
C THR A 195 23.29 16.67 4.40
N GLY A 196 24.39 16.59 3.63
CA GLY A 196 24.43 15.85 2.38
C GLY A 196 23.43 16.36 1.35
N VAL A 197 22.94 15.50 0.45
CA VAL A 197 21.97 15.89 -0.59
C VAL A 197 20.95 14.78 -0.87
N ILE A 198 19.69 15.17 -1.01
CA ILE A 198 18.58 14.28 -1.37
C ILE A 198 18.07 14.68 -2.75
N PHE A 199 18.00 13.71 -3.66
CA PHE A 199 17.32 13.87 -4.94
C PHE A 199 15.93 13.26 -4.80
N ALA A 200 14.90 14.10 -4.83
CA ALA A 200 13.49 13.71 -4.71
C ALA A 200 12.85 13.74 -6.09
N ASN A 201 12.62 12.57 -6.68
CA ASN A 201 12.06 12.45 -8.02
C ASN A 201 10.59 12.04 -7.99
N ASP A 202 9.81 12.59 -8.90
CA ASP A 202 8.47 12.07 -9.23
C ASP A 202 8.17 12.28 -10.72
N ILE A 203 7.37 11.41 -11.31
CA ILE A 203 6.97 11.51 -12.72
C ILE A 203 5.92 12.62 -12.95
N SER A 204 5.19 13.05 -11.92
CA SER A 204 4.16 14.09 -12.01
C SER A 204 4.72 15.44 -11.60
N LYS A 205 4.68 16.41 -12.51
CA LYS A 205 5.07 17.79 -12.24
C LYS A 205 4.22 18.44 -11.14
N GLU A 206 2.94 18.11 -11.10
CA GLU A 206 2.03 18.62 -10.06
C GLU A 206 2.38 18.06 -8.69
N ARG A 207 2.67 16.76 -8.62
CA ARG A 207 3.08 16.12 -7.37
C ARG A 207 4.44 16.62 -6.89
N CYS A 208 5.35 17.03 -7.79
CA CYS A 208 6.59 17.68 -7.41
C CYS A 208 6.37 19.00 -6.66
N ARG A 209 5.28 19.74 -6.93
CA ARG A 209 4.91 20.94 -6.16
C ARG A 209 4.58 20.61 -4.70
N ALA A 210 3.94 19.47 -4.44
CA ALA A 210 3.67 19.01 -3.08
C ALA A 210 4.96 18.68 -2.33
N ILE A 211 5.96 18.07 -2.99
CA ILE A 211 7.28 17.84 -2.40
C ILE A 211 7.91 19.19 -2.00
N SER A 212 7.91 20.16 -2.92
CA SER A 212 8.45 21.50 -2.66
C SER A 212 7.77 22.19 -1.48
N ALA A 213 6.44 22.18 -1.45
CA ALA A 213 5.66 22.79 -0.38
C ALA A 213 5.96 22.16 0.99
N ASN A 214 6.05 20.83 1.06
CA ASN A 214 6.38 20.12 2.29
C ASN A 214 7.84 20.37 2.72
N CYS A 215 8.80 20.37 1.80
CA CYS A 215 10.18 20.71 2.12
C CYS A 215 10.28 22.12 2.68
N HIS A 216 9.65 23.10 2.05
CA HIS A 216 9.64 24.49 2.50
C HIS A 216 9.00 24.63 3.90
N ARG A 217 7.79 24.10 4.09
CA ARG A 217 7.07 24.17 5.37
C ARG A 217 7.86 23.52 6.52
N LEU A 218 8.49 22.38 6.26
CA LEU A 218 9.27 21.63 7.26
C LEU A 218 10.70 22.15 7.43
N GLY A 219 11.17 23.12 6.64
CA GLY A 219 12.51 23.68 6.74
C GLY A 219 13.59 22.73 6.22
N VAL A 220 13.29 21.93 5.21
CA VAL A 220 14.24 21.05 4.53
C VAL A 220 14.98 21.86 3.46
N ILE A 221 16.31 21.89 3.53
CA ILE A 221 17.15 22.73 2.66
C ILE A 221 18.12 21.94 1.77
N ASN A 222 18.24 20.62 1.99
CA ASN A 222 19.21 19.75 1.29
C ASN A 222 18.58 18.90 0.19
N THR A 223 17.42 19.31 -0.37
CA THR A 223 16.68 18.52 -1.35
C THR A 223 16.66 19.16 -2.73
N VAL A 224 17.01 18.37 -3.75
CA VAL A 224 16.90 18.70 -5.18
C VAL A 224 15.69 17.95 -5.74
N ILE A 225 14.69 18.69 -6.20
CA ILE A 225 13.45 18.09 -6.76
C ILE A 225 13.65 17.82 -8.25
N CYS A 226 13.40 16.59 -8.66
CA CYS A 226 13.50 16.13 -10.03
C CYS A 226 12.15 15.72 -10.58
N HIS A 227 11.88 16.10 -11.82
CA HIS A 227 10.69 15.67 -12.57
C HIS A 227 11.13 14.77 -13.72
N LYS A 228 11.31 13.48 -13.47
CA LYS A 228 11.81 12.51 -14.46
C LYS A 228 11.10 11.16 -14.31
N ASP A 229 11.08 10.39 -15.40
CA ASP A 229 10.66 9.00 -15.34
C ASP A 229 11.69 8.18 -14.54
N GLY A 230 11.24 7.64 -13.40
CA GLY A 230 12.07 6.84 -12.49
C GLY A 230 12.68 5.61 -13.17
N ARG A 231 12.04 5.04 -14.19
CA ARG A 231 12.54 3.88 -14.93
C ARG A 231 13.85 4.18 -15.69
N ALA A 232 14.04 5.41 -16.11
CA ALA A 232 15.21 5.88 -16.84
C ALA A 232 16.16 6.73 -15.99
N PHE A 233 15.91 6.93 -14.70
CA PHE A 233 16.66 7.84 -13.85
C PHE A 233 18.16 7.46 -13.77
N HIS A 234 18.49 6.17 -13.78
CA HIS A 234 19.87 5.66 -13.80
C HIS A 234 20.69 6.11 -15.01
N LYS A 235 20.05 6.56 -16.10
CA LYS A 235 20.74 7.12 -17.29
C LYS A 235 21.16 8.59 -17.06
N LEU A 236 20.53 9.25 -16.11
CA LEU A 236 20.79 10.65 -15.78
C LEU A 236 21.85 10.77 -14.67
N MET A 237 21.71 9.90 -13.64
CA MET A 237 22.53 10.01 -12.45
C MET A 237 22.66 8.68 -11.70
N THR A 238 23.88 8.39 -11.24
CA THR A 238 24.22 7.19 -10.45
C THR A 238 25.14 7.59 -9.29
N GLY A 239 25.61 6.62 -8.50
CA GLY A 239 26.54 6.86 -7.40
C GLY A 239 25.86 7.39 -6.15
N PHE A 240 24.62 6.97 -5.89
CA PHE A 240 23.93 7.24 -4.63
C PHE A 240 24.36 6.22 -3.56
N ASN A 241 24.56 6.70 -2.33
CA ASN A 241 24.85 5.82 -1.19
C ASN A 241 23.62 4.98 -0.83
N ARG A 242 22.43 5.62 -0.88
CA ARG A 242 21.16 4.94 -0.65
C ARG A 242 20.10 5.39 -1.66
N VAL A 243 19.20 4.46 -1.97
CA VAL A 243 18.02 4.74 -2.80
C VAL A 243 16.79 4.22 -2.09
N LEU A 244 15.78 5.06 -1.94
CA LEU A 244 14.44 4.69 -1.54
C LEU A 244 13.57 4.55 -2.79
N LEU A 245 12.89 3.43 -2.91
CA LEU A 245 11.81 3.22 -3.87
C LEU A 245 10.55 2.84 -3.11
N ASP A 246 9.76 3.85 -2.72
CA ASP A 246 8.39 3.67 -2.29
C ASP A 246 7.52 3.56 -3.54
N ALA A 247 7.32 2.32 -4.00
CA ALA A 247 6.84 2.08 -5.34
C ALA A 247 5.34 2.35 -5.50
N PRO A 248 4.91 2.95 -6.63
CA PRO A 248 3.49 3.04 -6.95
C PRO A 248 2.89 1.64 -6.99
N CYS A 249 1.78 1.43 -6.31
CA CYS A 249 1.14 0.14 -6.12
C CYS A 249 -0.38 0.23 -6.14
N THR A 250 -1.06 -0.90 -6.03
CA THR A 250 -2.54 -0.96 -6.01
C THR A 250 -3.15 -0.39 -4.73
N GLY A 251 -2.39 -0.19 -3.66
CA GLY A 251 -2.87 0.35 -2.39
C GLY A 251 -3.69 -0.63 -1.55
N THR A 252 -3.59 -1.93 -1.80
CA THR A 252 -4.42 -2.95 -1.12
C THR A 252 -4.21 -3.05 0.39
N GLY A 253 -3.13 -2.49 0.92
CA GLY A 253 -2.89 -2.40 2.36
C GLY A 253 -3.50 -1.18 3.04
N VAL A 254 -3.99 -0.21 2.27
CA VAL A 254 -4.56 1.06 2.76
C VAL A 254 -6.02 1.25 2.32
N ALA A 255 -6.75 0.16 2.11
CA ALA A 255 -8.12 0.16 1.60
C ALA A 255 -9.11 0.97 2.47
N ILE A 256 -8.83 1.18 3.75
CA ILE A 256 -9.64 2.05 4.61
C ILE A 256 -9.53 3.53 4.22
N LYS A 257 -8.36 3.96 3.74
CA LYS A 257 -8.12 5.35 3.30
C LYS A 257 -8.64 5.62 1.90
N ASP A 258 -8.73 4.57 1.08
CA ASP A 258 -9.30 4.60 -0.26
C ASP A 258 -10.20 3.35 -0.45
N PRO A 259 -11.48 3.44 -0.04
CA PRO A 259 -12.42 2.33 -0.19
C PRO A 259 -12.59 1.84 -1.63
N SER A 260 -12.32 2.69 -2.63
CA SER A 260 -12.40 2.31 -4.04
C SER A 260 -11.48 1.12 -4.38
N VAL A 261 -10.40 0.95 -3.64
CA VAL A 261 -9.45 -0.18 -3.80
C VAL A 261 -10.15 -1.53 -3.63
N LYS A 262 -11.12 -1.63 -2.69
CA LYS A 262 -11.87 -2.87 -2.42
C LYS A 262 -12.70 -3.29 -3.64
N ALA A 263 -13.37 -2.33 -4.27
CA ALA A 263 -14.37 -2.57 -5.31
C ALA A 263 -13.83 -2.54 -6.74
N THR A 264 -12.82 -1.70 -7.02
CA THR A 264 -12.43 -1.39 -8.41
C THR A 264 -11.18 -2.11 -8.91
N LYS A 265 -10.30 -2.59 -8.01
CA LYS A 265 -9.04 -3.21 -8.45
C LYS A 265 -9.26 -4.54 -9.14
N THR A 266 -8.52 -4.73 -10.22
CA THR A 266 -8.61 -5.90 -11.11
C THR A 266 -7.24 -6.57 -11.26
N LEU A 267 -7.22 -7.77 -11.84
CA LEU A 267 -5.99 -8.46 -12.21
C LEU A 267 -5.08 -7.59 -13.11
N LYS A 268 -5.67 -6.84 -14.04
CA LYS A 268 -4.92 -5.95 -14.94
C LYS A 268 -4.19 -4.86 -14.17
N ASP A 269 -4.80 -4.31 -13.13
CA ASP A 269 -4.18 -3.27 -12.29
C ASP A 269 -2.99 -3.84 -11.51
N VAL A 270 -3.14 -5.02 -10.92
CA VAL A 270 -2.06 -5.72 -10.22
C VAL A 270 -0.89 -6.01 -11.17
N GLN A 271 -1.18 -6.53 -12.35
CA GLN A 271 -0.15 -6.83 -13.36
C GLN A 271 0.57 -5.57 -13.85
N ARG A 272 -0.17 -4.47 -14.09
CA ARG A 272 0.38 -3.18 -14.50
C ARG A 272 1.31 -2.61 -13.43
N CYS A 273 0.87 -2.61 -12.17
CA CYS A 273 1.69 -2.13 -11.04
C CYS A 273 2.94 -2.99 -10.86
N SER A 274 2.80 -4.32 -10.86
CA SER A 274 3.92 -5.25 -10.73
C SER A 274 4.95 -5.09 -11.86
N HIS A 275 4.50 -4.84 -13.10
CA HIS A 275 5.40 -4.59 -14.23
C HIS A 275 6.19 -3.29 -14.03
N LEU A 276 5.51 -2.20 -13.71
CA LEU A 276 6.14 -0.90 -13.43
C LEU A 276 7.14 -0.99 -12.27
N GLN A 277 6.77 -1.67 -11.20
CA GLN A 277 7.63 -1.88 -10.03
C GLN A 277 8.91 -2.64 -10.38
N LYS A 278 8.81 -3.65 -11.26
CA LYS A 278 9.97 -4.40 -11.76
C LYS A 278 10.93 -3.53 -12.57
N GLU A 279 10.43 -2.59 -13.36
CA GLU A 279 11.27 -1.63 -14.08
C GLU A 279 11.93 -0.63 -13.12
N LEU A 280 11.14 -0.07 -12.17
CA LEU A 280 11.61 0.90 -11.19
C LEU A 280 12.68 0.34 -10.26
N ILE A 281 12.52 -0.90 -9.76
CA ILE A 281 13.51 -1.49 -8.85
C ILE A 281 14.84 -1.76 -9.55
N LEU A 282 14.84 -2.14 -10.83
CA LEU A 282 16.08 -2.28 -11.59
C LEU A 282 16.78 -0.92 -11.76
N SER A 283 16.03 0.14 -12.06
CA SER A 283 16.57 1.50 -12.13
C SER A 283 17.12 1.96 -10.78
N ALA A 284 16.40 1.73 -9.69
CA ALA A 284 16.86 2.06 -8.34
C ALA A 284 18.19 1.37 -8.00
N ILE A 285 18.32 0.08 -8.33
CA ILE A 285 19.57 -0.68 -8.13
C ILE A 285 20.70 -0.14 -9.02
N ASP A 286 20.38 0.26 -10.24
CA ASP A 286 21.39 0.80 -11.17
C ASP A 286 21.86 2.21 -10.72
N CYS A 287 21.01 3.00 -10.02
CA CYS A 287 21.36 4.30 -9.45
C CYS A 287 22.31 4.22 -8.26
N VAL A 288 22.21 3.19 -7.42
CA VAL A 288 23.00 3.07 -6.20
C VAL A 288 24.44 2.63 -6.52
N GLU A 289 25.41 3.07 -5.74
CA GLU A 289 26.81 2.65 -5.85
C GLU A 289 27.02 1.19 -5.40
N ASN A 290 28.18 0.61 -5.72
CA ASN A 290 28.54 -0.72 -5.23
C ASN A 290 28.73 -0.67 -3.70
N GLY A 291 28.11 -1.59 -2.99
CA GLY A 291 28.07 -1.57 -1.53
C GLY A 291 26.92 -0.77 -0.93
N GLY A 292 26.29 0.10 -1.72
CA GLY A 292 25.16 0.94 -1.29
C GLY A 292 23.87 0.17 -1.09
N ILE A 293 22.86 0.85 -0.58
CA ILE A 293 21.61 0.29 -0.07
C ILE A 293 20.44 0.75 -0.92
N VAL A 294 19.54 -0.17 -1.25
CA VAL A 294 18.22 0.11 -1.82
C VAL A 294 17.15 -0.39 -0.86
N VAL A 295 16.22 0.46 -0.50
CA VAL A 295 14.99 0.05 0.18
C VAL A 295 13.84 0.12 -0.78
N TYR A 296 13.13 -0.98 -0.92
CA TYR A 296 11.89 -1.11 -1.67
C TYR A 296 10.72 -1.22 -0.70
N SER A 297 9.65 -0.48 -0.96
CA SER A 297 8.43 -0.56 -0.17
C SER A 297 7.17 -0.37 -1.01
N THR A 298 6.07 -0.92 -0.53
CA THR A 298 4.72 -0.69 -1.07
C THR A 298 3.70 -0.65 0.06
N CYS A 299 2.60 0.06 -0.15
CA CYS A 299 1.40 -0.06 0.66
C CYS A 299 0.44 -1.15 0.11
N SER A 300 0.99 -2.19 -0.52
CA SER A 300 0.27 -3.37 -0.99
C SER A 300 0.60 -4.59 -0.14
N ILE A 301 -0.39 -5.47 0.03
CA ILE A 301 -0.21 -6.77 0.68
C ILE A 301 -0.07 -7.93 -0.31
N LEU A 302 -0.14 -7.66 -1.62
CA LEU A 302 -0.10 -8.68 -2.67
C LEU A 302 1.33 -9.16 -2.95
N LEU A 303 1.48 -10.44 -3.23
CA LEU A 303 2.79 -11.02 -3.55
C LEU A 303 3.37 -10.50 -4.85
N GLU A 304 2.51 -10.28 -5.84
CA GLU A 304 2.87 -9.83 -7.19
C GLU A 304 3.61 -8.50 -7.18
N GLU A 305 3.28 -7.65 -6.20
CA GLU A 305 3.84 -6.32 -6.00
C GLU A 305 5.01 -6.30 -4.99
N ASN A 306 5.23 -7.38 -4.28
CA ASN A 306 6.19 -7.50 -3.18
C ASN A 306 7.27 -8.55 -3.49
N GLU A 307 7.14 -9.78 -3.01
CA GLU A 307 8.15 -10.83 -3.17
C GLU A 307 8.49 -11.12 -4.64
N CYS A 308 7.49 -11.09 -5.52
CA CYS A 308 7.73 -11.32 -6.95
C CYS A 308 8.61 -10.23 -7.58
N VAL A 309 8.51 -8.98 -7.11
CA VAL A 309 9.36 -7.87 -7.57
C VAL A 309 10.78 -8.02 -7.04
N ILE A 310 10.94 -8.38 -5.77
CA ILE A 310 12.26 -8.62 -5.17
C ILE A 310 12.95 -9.81 -5.82
N ASP A 311 12.25 -10.92 -6.03
CA ASP A 311 12.80 -12.12 -6.69
C ASP A 311 13.23 -11.82 -8.13
N TYR A 312 12.45 -11.00 -8.84
CA TYR A 312 12.79 -10.51 -10.17
C TYR A 312 14.09 -9.70 -10.17
N ALA A 313 14.28 -8.83 -9.19
CA ALA A 313 15.50 -8.03 -9.04
C ALA A 313 16.72 -8.89 -8.73
N LEU A 314 16.59 -9.87 -7.82
CA LEU A 314 17.65 -10.82 -7.47
C LEU A 314 18.12 -11.66 -8.66
N LYS A 315 17.23 -11.99 -9.59
CA LYS A 315 17.55 -12.75 -10.80
C LYS A 315 18.30 -11.90 -11.83
N ARG A 316 18.19 -10.57 -11.83
CA ARG A 316 18.71 -9.67 -12.87
C ARG A 316 19.85 -8.78 -12.44
N ARG A 317 20.07 -8.61 -11.14
CA ARG A 317 21.14 -7.73 -10.61
C ARG A 317 21.93 -8.46 -9.52
N HIS A 318 23.18 -8.07 -9.38
CA HIS A 318 24.04 -8.55 -8.30
C HIS A 318 23.74 -7.80 -7.00
N VAL A 319 22.65 -8.17 -6.37
CA VAL A 319 22.20 -7.65 -5.08
C VAL A 319 21.92 -8.81 -4.13
N LYS A 320 21.94 -8.53 -2.84
CA LYS A 320 21.50 -9.46 -1.79
C LYS A 320 20.48 -8.79 -0.89
N ILE A 321 19.51 -9.58 -0.41
CA ILE A 321 18.61 -9.13 0.65
C ILE A 321 19.41 -9.11 1.95
N ILE A 322 19.25 -8.06 2.73
CA ILE A 322 19.81 -7.90 4.07
C ILE A 322 18.69 -7.54 5.05
N GLU A 323 18.96 -7.65 6.33
CA GLU A 323 18.01 -7.30 7.38
C GLU A 323 17.56 -5.84 7.26
N THR A 324 16.26 -5.64 7.44
CA THR A 324 15.67 -4.28 7.38
C THR A 324 16.07 -3.42 8.57
N GLY A 325 16.39 -4.02 9.71
CA GLY A 325 16.58 -3.34 10.99
C GLY A 325 15.27 -2.96 11.67
N LEU A 326 14.13 -3.48 11.17
CA LEU A 326 12.82 -3.33 11.80
C LEU A 326 12.59 -4.51 12.76
N GLU A 327 12.33 -4.21 14.03
CA GLU A 327 12.22 -5.19 15.10
C GLU A 327 10.92 -6.01 15.05
N PHE A 328 9.92 -5.55 14.30
CA PHE A 328 8.61 -6.17 14.17
C PHE A 328 8.19 -6.31 12.69
N GLY A 329 7.06 -6.95 12.46
CA GLY A 329 6.57 -7.31 11.13
C GLY A 329 6.77 -8.80 10.85
N ARG A 330 5.89 -9.37 10.05
CA ARG A 330 6.00 -10.77 9.62
C ARG A 330 7.08 -10.92 8.56
N PRO A 331 7.81 -12.03 8.55
CA PRO A 331 8.76 -12.35 7.47
C PRO A 331 8.06 -12.44 6.12
N GLY A 332 8.75 -12.04 5.04
CA GLY A 332 8.29 -12.30 3.69
C GLY A 332 8.22 -13.79 3.37
N PHE A 333 7.37 -14.14 2.41
CA PHE A 333 7.13 -15.53 2.05
C PHE A 333 8.32 -16.16 1.32
N LYS A 334 8.80 -17.30 1.82
CA LYS A 334 9.75 -18.18 1.09
C LYS A 334 9.04 -19.11 0.13
N LYS A 335 7.79 -19.46 0.43
CA LYS A 335 6.94 -20.34 -0.36
C LYS A 335 5.49 -19.86 -0.29
N PHE A 336 4.85 -19.75 -1.41
CA PHE A 336 3.42 -19.43 -1.49
C PHE A 336 2.80 -20.09 -2.72
N GLU A 337 1.82 -20.95 -2.54
CA GLU A 337 1.26 -21.80 -3.62
C GLU A 337 2.37 -22.47 -4.44
N ALA A 338 2.41 -22.24 -5.76
CA ALA A 338 3.45 -22.73 -6.66
C ALA A 338 4.76 -21.90 -6.63
N HIS A 339 4.73 -20.70 -6.04
CA HIS A 339 5.90 -19.83 -6.00
C HIS A 339 6.94 -20.32 -4.99
N ARG A 340 8.19 -20.26 -5.38
CA ARG A 340 9.36 -20.53 -4.54
C ARG A 340 10.30 -19.34 -4.68
N PHE A 341 10.47 -18.61 -3.59
CA PHE A 341 11.31 -17.42 -3.53
C PHE A 341 12.69 -17.72 -2.94
N HIS A 342 13.59 -16.77 -3.10
CA HIS A 342 14.92 -16.88 -2.50
C HIS A 342 14.84 -17.07 -0.98
N PRO A 343 15.64 -17.97 -0.34
CA PRO A 343 15.56 -18.24 1.10
C PRO A 343 15.64 -17.00 1.98
N LYS A 344 16.47 -16.02 1.62
CA LYS A 344 16.59 -14.74 2.35
C LYS A 344 15.37 -13.81 2.21
N MET A 345 14.30 -14.21 1.52
CA MET A 345 13.05 -13.43 1.49
C MET A 345 12.47 -13.25 2.89
N GLU A 346 12.73 -14.15 3.81
CA GLU A 346 12.37 -14.05 5.23
C GLU A 346 12.93 -12.80 5.94
N LEU A 347 13.97 -12.15 5.38
CA LEU A 347 14.53 -10.92 5.92
C LEU A 347 13.72 -9.67 5.53
N THR A 348 12.80 -9.77 4.57
CA THR A 348 11.83 -8.72 4.28
C THR A 348 10.75 -8.68 5.35
N ARG A 349 9.99 -7.60 5.43
CA ARG A 349 8.94 -7.43 6.45
C ARG A 349 7.62 -7.09 5.82
N ARG A 350 6.57 -7.78 6.30
CA ARG A 350 5.17 -7.57 5.97
C ARG A 350 4.43 -7.06 7.19
N PHE A 351 3.63 -6.04 6.99
CA PHE A 351 2.81 -5.45 8.04
C PHE A 351 1.33 -5.62 7.67
N TYR A 352 0.51 -5.85 8.67
CA TYR A 352 -0.92 -6.08 8.50
C TYR A 352 -1.71 -5.37 9.61
N PRO A 353 -2.91 -4.85 9.29
CA PRO A 353 -3.77 -4.14 10.24
C PRO A 353 -4.05 -4.90 11.52
N HIS A 354 -4.48 -6.14 11.40
CA HIS A 354 -4.87 -7.01 12.51
C HIS A 354 -3.71 -7.51 13.37
N ALA A 355 -2.50 -7.48 12.86
CA ALA A 355 -1.33 -8.03 13.56
C ALA A 355 -0.42 -6.95 14.17
N HIS A 356 -0.37 -5.76 13.58
CA HIS A 356 0.61 -4.74 13.95
C HIS A 356 -0.02 -3.36 14.22
N ASN A 357 -1.34 -3.26 14.14
CA ASN A 357 -2.08 -2.00 14.26
C ASN A 357 -1.52 -0.87 13.37
N THR A 358 -1.11 -1.23 12.15
CA THR A 358 -0.63 -0.30 11.12
C THR A 358 -1.35 -0.57 9.81
N ASP A 359 -1.17 0.30 8.82
CA ASP A 359 -1.57 -0.02 7.45
C ASP A 359 -0.88 -1.30 6.96
N GLY A 360 -1.49 -1.99 6.00
CA GLY A 360 -0.83 -3.07 5.28
C GLY A 360 0.36 -2.52 4.49
N PHE A 361 1.55 -3.09 4.69
CA PHE A 361 2.78 -2.57 4.13
C PHE A 361 3.80 -3.67 3.87
N PHE A 362 4.74 -3.41 2.96
CA PHE A 362 5.87 -4.29 2.70
C PHE A 362 7.16 -3.50 2.62
N VAL A 363 8.24 -4.03 3.21
CA VAL A 363 9.58 -3.43 3.18
C VAL A 363 10.63 -4.50 2.89
N ALA A 364 11.48 -4.23 1.90
CA ALA A 364 12.65 -5.03 1.58
C ALA A 364 13.90 -4.14 1.50
N LYS A 365 15.01 -4.61 2.06
CA LYS A 365 16.31 -3.92 2.04
C LYS A 365 17.33 -4.74 1.27
N LEU A 366 17.91 -4.14 0.25
CA LEU A 366 18.87 -4.76 -0.64
C LEU A 366 20.22 -4.05 -0.53
N LYS A 367 21.30 -4.83 -0.61
CA LYS A 367 22.66 -4.30 -0.76
C LYS A 367 23.19 -4.65 -2.15
N LYS A 368 23.65 -3.65 -2.90
CA LYS A 368 24.27 -3.85 -4.21
C LYS A 368 25.70 -4.41 -4.03
N LEU A 369 25.98 -5.48 -4.74
CA LEU A 369 27.28 -6.16 -4.71
C LEU A 369 28.16 -5.74 -5.88
N SER A 370 27.57 -5.54 -7.06
CA SER A 370 28.28 -5.22 -8.28
C SER A 370 27.35 -4.55 -9.29
N SER A 371 27.90 -3.70 -10.14
CA SER A 371 27.20 -3.09 -11.28
C SER A 371 27.08 -4.01 -12.50
N LYS A 372 27.65 -5.22 -12.47
CA LYS A 372 27.46 -6.21 -13.54
C LYS A 372 25.99 -6.65 -13.56
N LYS A 373 25.45 -6.79 -14.76
CA LYS A 373 24.13 -7.40 -14.94
C LYS A 373 24.27 -8.92 -14.90
N LYS A 374 23.29 -9.59 -14.32
CA LYS A 374 23.21 -11.06 -14.45
C LYS A 374 22.69 -11.39 -15.85
N THR A 375 23.38 -12.25 -16.54
CA THR A 375 22.97 -12.84 -17.81
C THR A 375 21.91 -13.90 -17.59
#